data_3a2930f005b61654138fec38ad51b436
#
_entry.id   3a2930f005b61654138fec38ad51b436
#
_cell.length_a   1.000
_cell.length_b   1.000
_cell.length_c   1.000
_cell.angle_alpha   90.00
_cell.angle_beta   90.00
_cell.angle_gamma   90.00
#
_symmetry.space_group_name_H-M   'P 1'
#
loop_
_entity.id
_entity.type
_entity.pdbx_description
1 polymer ?
#
loop_
_entity_poly.entity_id
_entity_poly.type
_entity_poly.pdbx_seq_one_letter_code
_entity_poly.pdbx_strand_id
1 'polypeptide(L)'
;MGLVTGVLVLNRLLAPQPVLHVETWLAGTALPDLWGIAAPQCNDDRLTRTLDALHPHLDAIWQDLVVAAVRAFALDLSRLGYDLTSVAFCGACDEADLVRFGYSRDHRPDRKQVELATTVTLDGGIPLAYPVLADVSHFVGREVVQNWRSASWIPNSLAR
;
A
#
# COMPACT_ATOMS: atom_id res chain seq x y z
N MET A 1 4.44 -19.10 -2.13
CA MET A 1 4.32 -17.65 -1.89
C MET A 1 3.08 -17.08 -2.60
N GLY A 2 2.90 -17.19 -3.90
CA GLY A 2 1.81 -16.57 -4.64
C GLY A 2 0.40 -16.82 -4.10
N LEU A 3 0.04 -18.05 -3.71
CA LEU A 3 -1.27 -18.34 -3.11
C LEU A 3 -1.50 -17.61 -1.79
N VAL A 4 -0.49 -17.52 -0.93
CA VAL A 4 -0.58 -16.81 0.36
C VAL A 4 -0.77 -15.31 0.13
N THR A 5 -0.05 -14.74 -0.84
CA THR A 5 -0.26 -13.34 -1.27
C THR A 5 -1.68 -13.13 -1.80
N GLY A 6 -2.19 -14.07 -2.62
CA GLY A 6 -3.56 -14.04 -3.10
C GLY A 6 -4.59 -14.07 -1.96
N VAL A 7 -4.38 -14.86 -0.92
CA VAL A 7 -5.24 -14.89 0.28
C VAL A 7 -5.24 -13.52 0.97
N LEU A 8 -4.08 -12.88 1.15
CA LEU A 8 -3.99 -11.53 1.73
C LEU A 8 -4.76 -10.50 0.89
N VAL A 9 -4.60 -10.52 -0.44
CA VAL A 9 -5.31 -9.62 -1.35
C VAL A 9 -6.83 -9.83 -1.23
N LEU A 10 -7.31 -11.07 -1.34
CA LEU A 10 -8.74 -11.36 -1.24
C LEU A 10 -9.32 -11.01 0.13
N ASN A 11 -8.57 -11.26 1.21
CA ASN A 11 -9.00 -10.83 2.54
C ASN A 11 -9.19 -9.31 2.60
N ARG A 12 -8.27 -8.53 2.04
CA ARG A 12 -8.38 -7.05 2.00
C ARG A 12 -9.57 -6.57 1.17
N LEU A 13 -9.89 -7.26 0.08
CA LEU A 13 -10.99 -6.88 -0.82
C LEU A 13 -12.37 -7.28 -0.30
N LEU A 14 -12.48 -8.45 0.34
CA LEU A 14 -13.76 -9.05 0.69
C LEU A 14 -14.18 -8.82 2.14
N ALA A 15 -13.23 -8.99 3.07
CA ALA A 15 -13.49 -8.88 4.51
C ALA A 15 -12.20 -8.57 5.27
N PRO A 16 -11.74 -7.30 5.27
CA PRO A 16 -10.47 -6.93 5.89
C PRO A 16 -10.38 -7.40 7.35
N GLN A 17 -9.38 -8.23 7.65
CA GLN A 17 -9.10 -8.73 8.98
C GLN A 17 -7.65 -8.40 9.37
N PRO A 18 -7.35 -8.23 10.68
CA PRO A 18 -5.99 -8.29 11.17
C PRO A 18 -5.31 -9.60 10.76
N VAL A 19 -3.99 -9.56 10.55
CA VAL A 19 -3.21 -10.75 10.11
C VAL A 19 -3.50 -11.97 11.00
N LEU A 20 -3.64 -11.76 12.31
CA LEU A 20 -3.94 -12.79 13.31
C LEU A 20 -5.28 -13.54 13.04
N HIS A 21 -6.23 -12.93 12.35
CA HIS A 21 -7.55 -13.49 12.10
C HIS A 21 -7.75 -14.01 10.67
N VAL A 22 -6.75 -13.86 9.80
CA VAL A 22 -6.84 -14.28 8.38
C VAL A 22 -6.99 -15.79 8.25
N GLU A 23 -6.31 -16.59 9.07
CA GLU A 23 -6.46 -18.05 9.09
C GLU A 23 -7.91 -18.46 9.38
N THR A 24 -8.50 -17.90 10.43
CA THR A 24 -9.89 -18.20 10.83
C THR A 24 -10.88 -17.75 9.75
N TRP A 25 -10.67 -16.58 9.16
CA TRP A 25 -11.48 -16.12 8.03
C TRP A 25 -11.37 -17.06 6.84
N LEU A 26 -10.16 -17.46 6.46
CA LEU A 26 -9.90 -18.37 5.35
C LEU A 26 -10.61 -19.71 5.52
N ALA A 27 -10.58 -20.28 6.74
CA ALA A 27 -11.26 -21.53 7.07
C ALA A 27 -12.78 -21.46 6.85
N GLY A 28 -13.39 -20.29 6.96
CA GLY A 28 -14.82 -20.06 6.72
C GLY A 28 -15.19 -19.75 5.26
N THR A 29 -14.25 -19.85 4.32
CA THR A 29 -14.47 -19.57 2.90
C THR A 29 -14.34 -20.81 2.03
N ALA A 30 -14.71 -20.73 0.77
CA ALA A 30 -14.46 -21.79 -0.22
C ALA A 30 -13.02 -21.80 -0.78
N LEU A 31 -12.17 -20.83 -0.40
CA LEU A 31 -10.83 -20.69 -0.94
C LEU A 31 -9.90 -21.90 -0.64
N PRO A 32 -9.96 -22.53 0.54
CA PRO A 32 -9.20 -23.75 0.79
C PRO A 32 -9.42 -24.82 -0.29
N ASP A 33 -10.67 -25.08 -0.63
CA ASP A 33 -11.05 -26.09 -1.61
C ASP A 33 -10.69 -25.66 -3.04
N LEU A 34 -10.94 -24.38 -3.38
CA LEU A 34 -10.68 -23.85 -4.72
C LEU A 34 -9.19 -23.74 -5.06
N TRP A 35 -8.38 -23.41 -4.09
CA TRP A 35 -6.94 -23.15 -4.29
C TRP A 35 -6.04 -24.27 -3.77
N GLY A 36 -6.60 -25.26 -3.11
CA GLY A 36 -5.82 -26.35 -2.51
C GLY A 36 -4.87 -25.87 -1.40
N ILE A 37 -5.25 -24.80 -0.67
CA ILE A 37 -4.46 -24.23 0.41
C ILE A 37 -5.17 -24.43 1.74
N ALA A 38 -4.60 -25.23 2.64
CA ALA A 38 -5.20 -25.42 3.96
C ALA A 38 -5.08 -24.12 4.80
N ALA A 39 -6.15 -23.78 5.55
CA ALA A 39 -6.18 -22.57 6.36
C ALA A 39 -4.99 -22.44 7.33
N PRO A 40 -4.52 -23.49 8.04
CA PRO A 40 -3.33 -23.41 8.89
C PRO A 40 -2.02 -23.06 8.16
N GLN A 41 -2.01 -23.16 6.83
CA GLN A 41 -0.88 -22.71 6.03
C GLN A 41 -0.85 -21.17 5.85
N CYS A 42 -1.89 -20.48 6.31
CA CYS A 42 -2.00 -19.02 6.28
C CYS A 42 -2.10 -18.46 7.71
N ASN A 43 -1.34 -19.05 8.65
CA ASN A 43 -1.20 -18.50 9.99
C ASN A 43 -0.42 -17.17 9.95
N ASP A 44 -0.51 -16.41 11.04
CA ASP A 44 0.09 -15.07 11.19
C ASP A 44 1.60 -15.04 10.90
N ASP A 45 2.34 -16.02 11.39
CA ASP A 45 3.78 -16.13 11.18
C ASP A 45 4.13 -16.32 9.67
N ARG A 46 3.41 -17.18 8.96
CA ARG A 46 3.63 -17.36 7.51
C ARG A 46 3.18 -16.15 6.70
N LEU A 47 2.10 -15.50 7.10
CA LEU A 47 1.64 -14.27 6.47
C LEU A 47 2.66 -13.16 6.64
N THR A 48 3.18 -12.96 7.85
CA THR A 48 4.23 -11.97 8.15
C THR A 48 5.49 -12.23 7.34
N ARG A 49 6.00 -13.46 7.33
CA ARG A 49 7.17 -13.82 6.49
C ARG A 49 6.92 -13.63 4.99
N THR A 50 5.67 -13.80 4.55
CA THR A 50 5.32 -13.54 3.14
C THR A 50 5.37 -12.04 2.85
N LEU A 51 4.90 -11.18 3.75
CA LEU A 51 5.01 -9.73 3.63
C LEU A 51 6.46 -9.26 3.64
N ASP A 52 7.29 -9.79 4.54
CA ASP A 52 8.73 -9.49 4.59
C ASP A 52 9.43 -9.86 3.27
N ALA A 53 9.08 -11.03 2.70
CA ALA A 53 9.64 -11.46 1.44
C ALA A 53 9.13 -10.65 0.22
N LEU A 54 7.94 -10.07 0.30
CA LEU A 54 7.40 -9.18 -0.74
C LEU A 54 7.98 -7.77 -0.66
N HIS A 55 8.30 -7.30 0.55
CA HIS A 55 8.70 -5.92 0.81
C HIS A 55 9.78 -5.39 -0.14
N PRO A 56 10.92 -6.09 -0.40
CA PRO A 56 11.95 -5.60 -1.31
C PRO A 56 11.52 -5.55 -2.79
N HIS A 57 10.37 -6.12 -3.13
CA HIS A 57 9.84 -6.18 -4.50
C HIS A 57 8.61 -5.29 -4.72
N LEU A 58 8.10 -4.63 -3.67
CA LEU A 58 6.84 -3.87 -3.74
C LEU A 58 6.87 -2.79 -4.82
N ASP A 59 7.95 -2.04 -4.93
CA ASP A 59 8.05 -0.96 -5.92
C ASP A 59 7.97 -1.51 -7.36
N ALA A 60 8.67 -2.60 -7.65
CA ALA A 60 8.62 -3.23 -8.97
C ALA A 60 7.23 -3.79 -9.28
N ILE A 61 6.62 -4.50 -8.32
CA ILE A 61 5.26 -5.04 -8.45
C ILE A 61 4.26 -3.90 -8.70
N TRP A 62 4.38 -2.81 -7.94
CA TRP A 62 3.49 -1.67 -8.07
C TRP A 62 3.63 -0.99 -9.44
N GLN A 63 4.86 -0.77 -9.91
CA GLN A 63 5.13 -0.21 -11.23
C GLN A 63 4.49 -1.05 -12.33
N ASP A 64 4.66 -2.36 -12.29
CA ASP A 64 4.05 -3.27 -13.26
C ASP A 64 2.52 -3.19 -13.24
N LEU A 65 1.91 -3.15 -12.05
CA LEU A 65 0.46 -3.00 -11.88
C LEU A 65 -0.04 -1.67 -12.43
N VAL A 66 0.63 -0.56 -12.14
CA VAL A 66 0.26 0.77 -12.65
C VAL A 66 0.35 0.80 -14.18
N VAL A 67 1.45 0.29 -14.76
CA VAL A 67 1.61 0.22 -16.21
C VAL A 67 0.52 -0.63 -16.86
N ALA A 68 0.19 -1.78 -16.26
CA ALA A 68 -0.88 -2.64 -16.74
C ALA A 68 -2.24 -1.94 -16.66
N ALA A 69 -2.54 -1.25 -15.55
CA ALA A 69 -3.79 -0.51 -15.38
C ALA A 69 -3.93 0.64 -16.37
N VAL A 70 -2.87 1.44 -16.55
CA VAL A 70 -2.86 2.56 -17.51
C VAL A 70 -3.17 2.07 -18.92
N ARG A 71 -2.57 0.95 -19.33
CA ARG A 71 -2.78 0.37 -20.66
C ARG A 71 -4.17 -0.26 -20.80
N ALA A 72 -4.60 -1.02 -19.80
CA ALA A 72 -5.86 -1.76 -19.87
C ALA A 72 -7.08 -0.84 -19.85
N PHE A 73 -7.00 0.27 -19.10
CA PHE A 73 -8.13 1.19 -18.90
C PHE A 73 -7.94 2.54 -19.60
N ALA A 74 -6.86 2.72 -20.37
CA ALA A 74 -6.52 3.97 -21.07
C ALA A 74 -6.62 5.19 -20.15
N LEU A 75 -6.03 5.10 -18.94
CA LEU A 75 -6.15 6.13 -17.90
C LEU A 75 -5.56 7.46 -18.36
N ASP A 76 -6.29 8.56 -18.10
CA ASP A 76 -5.81 9.92 -18.34
C ASP A 76 -4.86 10.35 -17.21
N LEU A 77 -3.59 10.50 -17.54
CA LEU A 77 -2.54 10.96 -16.63
C LEU A 77 -2.29 12.47 -16.71
N SER A 78 -3.09 13.23 -17.47
CA SER A 78 -2.89 14.67 -17.66
C SER A 78 -3.18 15.46 -16.39
N ARG A 79 -4.04 14.95 -15.52
CA ARG A 79 -4.42 15.57 -14.25
C ARG A 79 -4.42 14.51 -13.14
N LEU A 80 -3.74 14.80 -12.05
CA LEU A 80 -3.60 13.91 -10.91
C LEU A 80 -4.08 14.60 -9.64
N GLY A 81 -4.71 13.83 -8.75
CA GLY A 81 -5.03 14.21 -7.39
C GLY A 81 -3.93 13.72 -6.44
N TYR A 82 -3.66 14.48 -5.40
CA TYR A 82 -2.71 14.12 -4.36
C TYR A 82 -3.32 14.35 -2.99
N ASP A 83 -3.17 13.40 -2.08
CA ASP A 83 -3.63 13.51 -0.70
C ASP A 83 -2.63 12.88 0.28
N LEU A 84 -2.62 13.41 1.50
CA LEU A 84 -1.81 12.95 2.62
C LEU A 84 -2.72 12.43 3.72
N THR A 85 -2.42 11.26 4.23
CA THR A 85 -3.13 10.64 5.35
C THR A 85 -2.14 10.17 6.41
N SER A 86 -2.36 10.58 7.66
CA SER A 86 -1.58 10.09 8.80
C SER A 86 -2.12 8.76 9.29
N VAL A 87 -1.23 7.81 9.54
CA VAL A 87 -1.55 6.51 10.18
C VAL A 87 -0.84 6.46 11.53
N ALA A 88 -1.63 6.50 12.62
CA ALA A 88 -1.11 6.45 13.97
C ALA A 88 -0.88 5.00 14.44
N PHE A 89 0.21 4.77 15.14
CA PHE A 89 0.56 3.48 15.70
C PHE A 89 0.33 3.44 17.22
N CYS A 90 -0.10 2.29 17.70
CA CYS A 90 -0.18 1.98 19.12
C CYS A 90 0.92 0.96 19.44
N GLY A 91 1.77 1.29 20.40
CA GLY A 91 2.89 0.44 20.78
C GLY A 91 4.22 1.20 20.75
N ALA A 92 5.30 0.53 21.12
CA ALA A 92 6.60 1.16 21.24
C ALA A 92 7.16 1.59 19.87
N CYS A 93 7.10 0.73 18.84
CA CYS A 93 7.62 0.96 17.49
C CYS A 93 9.00 1.65 17.48
N ASP A 94 9.89 1.28 18.44
CA ASP A 94 11.15 2.00 18.68
C ASP A 94 12.21 1.67 17.63
N GLU A 95 12.09 0.52 16.98
CA GLU A 95 13.01 0.03 15.96
C GLU A 95 12.63 0.49 14.53
N ALA A 96 11.50 1.19 14.37
CA ALA A 96 11.01 1.61 13.06
C ALA A 96 11.37 3.06 12.76
N ASP A 97 12.39 3.29 11.95
CA ASP A 97 12.89 4.63 11.60
C ASP A 97 11.84 5.54 10.94
N LEU A 98 10.87 4.95 10.25
CA LEU A 98 9.79 5.69 9.59
C LEU A 98 8.70 6.15 10.56
N VAL A 99 8.55 5.50 11.73
CA VAL A 99 7.46 5.76 12.67
C VAL A 99 7.90 6.78 13.71
N ARG A 100 7.46 8.03 13.56
CA ARG A 100 7.91 9.16 14.38
C ARG A 100 6.74 9.93 14.96
N PHE A 101 7.03 10.71 16.04
CA PHE A 101 6.12 11.77 16.48
C PHE A 101 6.18 12.92 15.48
N GLY A 102 5.01 13.49 15.13
CA GLY A 102 4.93 14.56 14.16
C GLY A 102 3.57 15.25 14.19
N TYR A 103 3.31 16.06 13.17
CA TYR A 103 2.00 16.69 13.00
C TYR A 103 0.95 15.62 12.77
N SER A 104 -0.07 15.58 13.62
CA SER A 104 -1.17 14.62 13.52
C SER A 104 -2.43 15.33 13.03
N ARG A 105 -2.97 14.89 11.90
CA ARG A 105 -4.29 15.32 11.39
C ARG A 105 -5.40 15.07 12.43
N ASP A 106 -5.29 13.95 13.15
CA ASP A 106 -6.30 13.53 14.13
C ASP A 106 -6.07 14.14 15.53
N HIS A 107 -5.22 15.18 15.63
CA HIS A 107 -4.88 15.86 16.89
C HIS A 107 -4.32 14.90 17.97
N ARG A 108 -3.55 13.90 17.56
CA ARG A 108 -2.90 12.91 18.43
C ARG A 108 -1.35 13.01 18.36
N PRO A 109 -0.78 14.17 18.75
CA PRO A 109 0.69 14.34 18.76
C PRO A 109 1.38 13.42 19.78
N ASP A 110 0.62 12.78 20.65
CA ASP A 110 1.04 11.79 21.63
C ASP A 110 1.34 10.41 21.02
N ARG A 111 1.06 10.21 19.71
CA ARG A 111 1.29 8.94 19.02
C ARG A 111 2.34 9.06 17.94
N LYS A 112 3.14 8.00 17.82
CA LYS A 112 4.00 7.83 16.65
C LYS A 112 3.13 7.56 15.42
N GLN A 113 3.53 8.06 14.27
CA GLN A 113 2.77 7.95 13.02
C GLN A 113 3.70 7.85 11.82
N VAL A 114 3.12 7.45 10.70
CA VAL A 114 3.67 7.62 9.35
C VAL A 114 2.68 8.41 8.51
N GLU A 115 3.19 9.12 7.52
CA GLU A 115 2.36 9.78 6.52
C GLU A 115 2.31 8.94 5.25
N LEU A 116 1.11 8.66 4.79
CA LEU A 116 0.86 8.01 3.52
C LEU A 116 0.44 9.08 2.51
N ALA A 117 1.29 9.30 1.52
CA ALA A 117 0.97 10.17 0.40
C ALA A 117 0.39 9.32 -0.73
N THR A 118 -0.79 9.66 -1.22
CA THR A 118 -1.42 8.93 -2.31
C THR A 118 -1.61 9.84 -3.51
N THR A 119 -1.15 9.40 -4.68
CA THR A 119 -1.40 10.06 -5.96
C THR A 119 -2.39 9.22 -6.75
N VAL A 120 -3.45 9.84 -7.24
CA VAL A 120 -4.53 9.16 -7.98
C VAL A 120 -4.86 9.87 -9.29
N THR A 121 -5.46 9.17 -10.24
CA THR A 121 -6.07 9.79 -11.42
C THR A 121 -7.34 10.54 -11.01
N LEU A 122 -7.68 11.66 -11.70
CA LEU A 122 -8.92 12.39 -11.42
C LEU A 122 -10.16 11.77 -12.07
N ASP A 123 -9.99 10.93 -13.07
CA ASP A 123 -11.06 10.30 -13.84
C ASP A 123 -11.57 8.97 -13.27
N GLY A 124 -11.07 8.56 -12.12
CA GLY A 124 -11.53 7.29 -11.51
C GLY A 124 -10.91 7.00 -10.15
N GLY A 125 -10.07 7.90 -9.64
CA GLY A 125 -9.42 7.73 -8.35
C GLY A 125 -8.45 6.54 -8.31
N ILE A 126 -7.90 6.14 -9.47
CA ILE A 126 -6.99 5.00 -9.56
C ILE A 126 -5.64 5.38 -8.94
N PRO A 127 -5.17 4.67 -7.91
CA PRO A 127 -3.90 5.00 -7.26
C PRO A 127 -2.71 4.68 -8.18
N LEU A 128 -1.81 5.66 -8.30
CA LEU A 128 -0.60 5.58 -9.12
C LEU A 128 0.67 5.51 -8.27
N ALA A 129 0.66 6.14 -7.09
CA ALA A 129 1.78 6.14 -6.16
C ALA A 129 1.29 6.24 -4.71
N TYR A 130 2.08 5.67 -3.79
CA TYR A 130 1.78 5.67 -2.36
C TYR A 130 3.05 5.75 -1.49
N PRO A 131 3.91 6.76 -1.64
CA PRO A 131 5.08 6.87 -0.78
C PRO A 131 4.67 6.97 0.70
N VAL A 132 5.39 6.23 1.55
CA VAL A 132 5.28 6.30 3.01
C VAL A 132 6.39 7.19 3.53
N LEU A 133 6.05 8.21 4.29
CA LEU A 133 6.94 9.26 4.74
C LEU A 133 7.01 9.29 6.27
N ALA A 134 8.18 9.57 6.82
CA ALA A 134 8.36 9.71 8.26
C ALA A 134 7.85 11.06 8.79
N ASP A 135 7.87 12.10 7.96
CA ASP A 135 7.47 13.47 8.31
C ASP A 135 7.16 14.26 7.03
N VAL A 136 6.12 15.06 7.10
CA VAL A 136 5.67 15.94 6.00
C VAL A 136 6.05 17.41 6.19
N SER A 137 6.82 17.74 7.21
CA SER A 137 7.21 19.16 7.47
C SER A 137 7.87 19.85 6.25
N HIS A 138 8.41 19.07 5.31
CA HIS A 138 9.00 19.53 4.07
C HIS A 138 8.06 19.49 2.83
N PHE A 139 6.87 18.90 2.97
CA PHE A 139 5.92 18.73 1.84
C PHE A 139 4.84 19.81 1.78
N VAL A 140 4.87 20.82 2.62
CA VAL A 140 3.89 21.90 2.60
C VAL A 140 4.09 22.77 1.35
N GLY A 141 3.44 22.35 0.31
CA GLY A 141 2.96 23.16 -0.80
C GLY A 141 3.98 23.72 -1.76
N ARG A 142 4.40 22.98 -2.75
CA ARG A 142 4.64 23.52 -4.12
C ARG A 142 5.14 22.53 -5.18
N GLU A 143 5.70 21.36 -4.83
CA GLU A 143 6.42 20.56 -5.85
C GLU A 143 5.75 19.26 -6.31
N VAL A 144 4.67 18.83 -5.69
CA VAL A 144 4.10 17.51 -5.94
C VAL A 144 3.36 17.41 -7.27
N VAL A 145 2.82 18.53 -7.78
CA VAL A 145 2.04 18.52 -9.02
C VAL A 145 2.94 18.63 -10.29
N GLN A 146 4.17 19.13 -10.15
CA GLN A 146 5.02 19.38 -11.30
C GLN A 146 5.99 18.27 -11.70
N ASN A 147 6.22 17.28 -10.87
CA ASN A 147 7.34 16.36 -11.09
C ASN A 147 6.98 14.87 -11.26
N TRP A 148 5.71 14.53 -11.50
CA TRP A 148 5.37 13.12 -11.79
C TRP A 148 6.10 12.61 -13.04
N ARG A 149 6.33 13.46 -14.07
CA ARG A 149 7.06 13.11 -15.31
C ARG A 149 8.54 12.84 -15.10
N SER A 150 9.12 13.35 -14.02
CA SER A 150 10.53 13.15 -13.67
C SER A 150 10.73 12.17 -12.53
N ALA A 151 9.65 11.60 -12.01
CA ALA A 151 9.74 10.57 -10.96
C ALA A 151 10.47 9.34 -11.54
N SER A 152 11.55 8.95 -10.90
CA SER A 152 12.43 7.86 -11.35
C SER A 152 11.74 6.49 -11.44
N TRP A 153 10.53 6.38 -10.91
CA TRP A 153 9.70 5.17 -10.92
C TRP A 153 8.71 5.11 -12.09
N ILE A 154 8.53 6.22 -12.85
CA ILE A 154 7.68 6.18 -14.05
C ILE A 154 8.48 5.61 -15.21
N PRO A 155 8.03 4.52 -15.83
CA PRO A 155 8.67 4.00 -17.03
C PRO A 155 8.71 5.07 -18.12
N ASN A 156 9.87 5.25 -18.75
CA ASN A 156 10.04 6.21 -19.86
C ASN A 156 9.00 6.04 -20.99
N SER A 157 8.37 4.88 -21.08
CA SER A 157 7.28 4.57 -22.03
C SER A 157 5.96 5.28 -21.72
N LEU A 158 5.75 5.79 -20.51
CA LEU A 158 4.56 6.54 -20.09
C LEU A 158 4.81 8.05 -19.94
N ALA A 159 6.05 8.49 -20.09
CA ALA A 159 6.44 9.90 -19.95
C ALA A 159 6.29 10.71 -21.25
N ARG A 160 5.72 10.14 -22.32
CA ARG A 160 5.51 10.79 -23.62
C ARG A 160 4.11 11.34 -23.76
#